data_69f5d191f86b8681401a8a038eee14fc
#
_entry.id   69f5d191f86b8681401a8a038eee14fc
#
_cell.length_a   1.000
_cell.length_b   1.000
_cell.length_c   1.000
_cell.angle_alpha   90.00
_cell.angle_beta   90.00
_cell.angle_gamma   90.00
#
_symmetry.space_group_name_H-M   'P 1'
#
loop_
_entity.id
_entity.type
_entity.pdbx_description
1 polymer ?
#
loop_
_entity_poly.entity_id
_entity_poly.type
_entity_poly.pdbx_seq_one_letter_code
_entity_poly.pdbx_strand_id
1 'polypeptide(L)'
;MKKAMLLALEDANLTPEAIGYVNAHGTATEVGDIAESEATWLVFGEHIPISSLKGHIGHTMGGCGALETWMTLHMARENWFAPTLNLNEVDPLCSSIDYIKDEGRQLDVEYMMCNNFAFGGVNTSLIFKKSG
;
A
#
# COMPACT_ATOMS: atom_id res chain seq x y z
N MET A 1 -2.71 -5.84 11.00
CA MET A 1 -2.47 -4.79 10.00
C MET A 1 -1.97 -3.50 10.65
N LYS A 2 -2.79 -2.65 11.28
CA LYS A 2 -2.40 -1.38 11.92
C LYS A 2 -1.12 -1.47 12.76
N LYS A 3 -1.00 -2.46 13.65
CA LYS A 3 0.18 -2.63 14.51
C LYS A 3 1.46 -2.86 13.70
N ALA A 4 1.41 -3.61 12.58
CA ALA A 4 2.58 -3.83 11.74
C ALA A 4 3.07 -2.52 11.11
N MET A 5 2.15 -1.70 10.59
CA MET A 5 2.47 -0.38 10.03
C MET A 5 3.08 0.55 11.06
N LEU A 6 2.48 0.62 12.28
CA LEU A 6 3.02 1.45 13.36
C LEU A 6 4.41 0.99 13.82
N LEU A 7 4.65 -0.32 13.94
CA LEU A 7 5.97 -0.86 14.29
C LEU A 7 7.02 -0.57 13.22
N ALA A 8 6.64 -0.63 11.93
CA ALA A 8 7.55 -0.27 10.84
C ALA A 8 7.93 1.22 10.87
N LEU A 9 6.98 2.10 11.19
CA LEU A 9 7.24 3.54 11.37
C LEU A 9 8.17 3.79 12.57
N GLU A 10 7.92 3.12 13.69
CA GLU A 10 8.77 3.19 14.89
C GLU A 10 10.21 2.73 14.59
N ASP A 11 10.36 1.58 13.93
CA ASP A 11 11.67 1.02 13.55
C ASP A 11 12.45 1.95 12.60
N ALA A 12 11.74 2.56 11.65
CA ALA A 12 12.31 3.54 10.73
C ALA A 12 12.56 4.92 11.35
N ASN A 13 12.08 5.17 12.58
CA ASN A 13 12.07 6.48 13.23
C ASN A 13 11.41 7.57 12.35
N LEU A 14 10.26 7.23 11.74
CA LEU A 14 9.47 8.10 10.87
C LEU A 14 8.07 8.32 11.46
N THR A 15 7.47 9.46 11.11
CA THR A 15 6.06 9.71 11.35
C THR A 15 5.21 9.29 10.14
N PRO A 16 3.89 9.05 10.30
CA PRO A 16 3.02 8.69 9.19
C PRO A 16 3.08 9.67 8.01
N GLU A 17 3.25 10.96 8.27
CA GLU A 17 3.30 12.03 7.27
C GLU A 17 4.53 11.94 6.35
N ALA A 18 5.56 11.21 6.77
CA ALA A 18 6.75 10.99 5.94
C ALA A 18 6.48 9.99 4.78
N ILE A 19 5.46 9.15 4.90
CA ILE A 19 5.11 8.16 3.88
C ILE A 19 4.29 8.83 2.79
N GLY A 20 4.81 8.84 1.58
CA GLY A 20 4.14 9.44 0.42
C GLY A 20 3.30 8.47 -0.41
N TYR A 21 3.44 7.16 -0.21
CA TYR A 21 2.70 6.13 -0.95
C TYR A 21 2.66 4.81 -0.17
N VAL A 22 1.53 4.10 -0.28
CA VAL A 22 1.36 2.75 0.25
C VAL A 22 1.03 1.77 -0.88
N ASN A 23 1.84 0.72 -1.03
CA ASN A 23 1.44 -0.47 -1.77
C ASN A 23 0.63 -1.38 -0.85
N ALA A 24 -0.65 -1.51 -1.14
CA ALA A 24 -1.57 -2.32 -0.35
C ALA A 24 -1.36 -3.83 -0.59
N HIS A 25 -1.66 -4.63 0.41
CA HIS A 25 -1.87 -6.06 0.19
C HIS A 25 -3.03 -6.31 -0.77
N GLY A 26 -4.17 -5.65 -0.57
CA GLY A 26 -5.27 -5.47 -1.51
C GLY A 26 -5.61 -6.70 -2.36
N THR A 27 -6.24 -7.69 -1.74
CA THR A 27 -6.53 -9.01 -2.36
C THR A 27 -7.89 -9.07 -3.05
N ALA A 28 -8.65 -7.99 -3.05
CA ALA A 28 -10.03 -7.91 -3.54
C ALA A 28 -10.95 -8.91 -2.81
N THR A 29 -10.70 -9.13 -1.53
CA THR A 29 -11.60 -9.89 -0.66
C THR A 29 -12.36 -8.92 0.23
N GLU A 30 -13.68 -9.14 0.37
CA GLU A 30 -14.58 -8.26 1.13
C GLU A 30 -14.03 -7.91 2.52
N VAL A 31 -13.76 -8.91 3.34
CA VAL A 31 -13.24 -8.70 4.70
C VAL A 31 -11.83 -8.14 4.72
N GLY A 32 -10.98 -8.57 3.78
CA GLY A 32 -9.58 -8.16 3.71
C GLY A 32 -9.44 -6.68 3.37
N ASP A 33 -10.11 -6.23 2.33
CA ASP A 33 -9.99 -4.86 1.85
C ASP A 33 -10.62 -3.85 2.82
N ILE A 34 -11.77 -4.20 3.44
CA ILE A 34 -12.38 -3.37 4.48
C ILE A 34 -11.42 -3.22 5.67
N ALA A 35 -10.87 -4.31 6.18
CA ALA A 35 -9.98 -4.29 7.34
C ALA A 35 -8.64 -3.58 7.04
N GLU A 36 -8.09 -3.73 5.83
CA GLU A 36 -6.86 -3.06 5.43
C GLU A 36 -7.08 -1.56 5.24
N SER A 37 -8.19 -1.17 4.60
CA SER A 37 -8.52 0.25 4.41
C SER A 37 -8.73 0.95 5.75
N GLU A 38 -9.44 0.34 6.69
CA GLU A 38 -9.61 0.89 8.05
C GLU A 38 -8.27 1.02 8.78
N ALA A 39 -7.44 -0.02 8.73
CA ALA A 39 -6.13 -0.01 9.38
C ALA A 39 -5.21 1.07 8.79
N THR A 40 -5.25 1.27 7.48
CA THR A 40 -4.47 2.30 6.77
C THR A 40 -4.96 3.70 7.12
N TRP A 41 -6.28 3.90 7.09
CA TRP A 41 -6.88 5.18 7.49
C TRP A 41 -6.54 5.57 8.93
N LEU A 42 -6.58 4.61 9.85
CA LEU A 42 -6.23 4.82 11.28
C LEU A 42 -4.76 5.20 11.50
N VAL A 43 -3.87 4.92 10.55
CA VAL A 43 -2.44 5.25 10.64
C VAL A 43 -2.13 6.54 9.88
N PHE A 44 -2.65 6.71 8.67
CA PHE A 44 -2.24 7.76 7.74
C PHE A 44 -3.32 8.81 7.45
N GLY A 45 -4.58 8.57 7.84
CA GLY A 45 -5.71 9.42 7.46
C GLY A 45 -6.14 9.20 6.01
N GLU A 46 -6.93 10.15 5.48
CA GLU A 46 -7.59 10.03 4.18
C GLU A 46 -6.73 10.41 2.96
N HIS A 47 -5.63 11.14 3.16
CA HIS A 47 -4.84 11.71 2.07
C HIS A 47 -3.66 10.87 1.62
N ILE A 48 -3.46 9.67 2.17
CA ILE A 48 -2.37 8.78 1.75
C ILE A 48 -2.67 8.13 0.40
N PRO A 49 -1.84 8.37 -0.64
CA PRO A 49 -1.98 7.68 -1.91
C PRO A 49 -1.74 6.18 -1.74
N ILE A 50 -2.68 5.36 -2.21
CA ILE A 50 -2.62 3.91 -2.08
C ILE A 50 -3.07 3.22 -3.35
N SER A 51 -2.39 2.14 -3.73
CA SER A 51 -2.86 1.20 -4.74
C SER A 51 -2.40 -0.22 -4.48
N SER A 52 -3.07 -1.20 -5.09
CA SER A 52 -2.66 -2.60 -5.09
C SER A 52 -2.16 -3.01 -6.47
N LEU A 53 -1.01 -3.66 -6.52
CA LEU A 53 -0.43 -4.20 -7.74
C LEU A 53 -1.00 -5.56 -8.14
N LYS A 54 -1.80 -6.18 -7.28
CA LYS A 54 -2.36 -7.53 -7.53
C LYS A 54 -3.32 -7.60 -8.71
N GLY A 55 -3.98 -6.50 -9.06
CA GLY A 55 -4.78 -6.42 -10.28
C GLY A 55 -3.93 -6.62 -11.56
N HIS A 56 -2.66 -6.22 -11.54
CA HIS A 56 -1.74 -6.32 -12.67
C HIS A 56 -1.05 -7.70 -12.77
N ILE A 57 -0.66 -8.30 -11.65
CA ILE A 57 0.22 -9.49 -11.61
C ILE A 57 -0.41 -10.71 -10.95
N GLY A 58 -1.61 -10.58 -10.39
CA GLY A 58 -2.25 -11.62 -9.57
C GLY A 58 -1.64 -11.70 -8.17
N HIS A 59 -2.21 -12.57 -7.33
CA HIS A 59 -1.68 -12.85 -6.01
C HIS A 59 -0.56 -13.89 -6.12
N THR A 60 0.69 -13.46 -6.04
CA THR A 60 1.88 -14.31 -6.22
C THR A 60 2.28 -15.07 -4.95
N MET A 61 1.37 -15.22 -4.00
CA MET A 61 1.54 -16.00 -2.76
C MET A 61 2.82 -15.61 -1.98
N GLY A 62 3.74 -16.53 -1.74
CA GLY A 62 5.00 -16.25 -1.06
C GLY A 62 5.94 -15.27 -1.78
N GLY A 63 5.70 -14.99 -3.05
CA GLY A 63 6.47 -14.02 -3.84
C GLY A 63 5.96 -12.57 -3.75
N CYS A 64 4.77 -12.33 -3.17
CA CYS A 64 4.13 -11.01 -3.14
C CYS A 64 5.07 -9.93 -2.61
N GLY A 65 5.64 -10.14 -1.42
CA GLY A 65 6.48 -9.14 -0.77
C GLY A 65 7.67 -8.71 -1.63
N ALA A 66 8.33 -9.65 -2.29
CA ALA A 66 9.49 -9.37 -3.14
C ALA A 66 9.09 -8.65 -4.44
N LEU A 67 8.10 -9.18 -5.16
CA LEU A 67 7.68 -8.64 -6.45
C LEU A 67 7.03 -7.25 -6.32
N GLU A 68 6.13 -7.10 -5.38
CA GLU A 68 5.44 -5.82 -5.13
C GLU A 68 6.41 -4.74 -4.64
N THR A 69 7.37 -5.10 -3.77
CA THR A 69 8.45 -4.20 -3.37
C THR A 69 9.31 -3.78 -4.57
N TRP A 70 9.75 -4.73 -5.39
CA TRP A 70 10.54 -4.43 -6.57
C TRP A 70 9.82 -3.50 -7.54
N MET A 71 8.54 -3.74 -7.81
CA MET A 71 7.72 -2.86 -8.65
C MET A 71 7.53 -1.48 -8.02
N THR A 72 7.26 -1.41 -6.71
CA THR A 72 7.10 -0.14 -5.99
C THR A 72 8.37 0.71 -6.07
N LEU A 73 9.55 0.10 -5.92
CA LEU A 73 10.83 0.80 -6.07
C LEU A 73 11.05 1.33 -7.49
N HIS A 74 10.64 0.57 -8.52
CA HIS A 74 10.68 1.05 -9.89
C HIS A 74 9.72 2.20 -10.14
N MET A 75 8.48 2.11 -9.67
CA MET A 75 7.50 3.20 -9.75
C MET A 75 8.01 4.47 -9.09
N ALA A 76 8.65 4.35 -7.93
CA ALA A 76 9.24 5.50 -7.22
C ALA A 76 10.38 6.15 -8.00
N ARG A 77 11.21 5.38 -8.72
CA ARG A 77 12.27 5.92 -9.59
C ARG A 77 11.71 6.74 -10.74
N GLU A 78 10.62 6.28 -11.33
CA GLU A 78 9.94 6.95 -12.44
C GLU A 78 8.99 8.09 -11.97
N ASN A 79 8.83 8.27 -10.65
CA ASN A 79 7.84 9.19 -10.05
C ASN A 79 6.40 8.93 -10.55
N TRP A 80 6.10 7.70 -10.92
CA TRP A 80 4.79 7.31 -11.44
C TRP A 80 4.30 6.03 -10.77
N PHE A 81 3.12 6.07 -10.20
CA PHE A 81 2.52 4.96 -9.46
C PHE A 81 1.30 4.42 -10.20
N ALA A 82 1.30 3.11 -10.43
CA ALA A 82 0.23 2.40 -11.10
C ALA A 82 -1.07 2.45 -10.29
N PRO A 83 -2.24 2.50 -10.95
CA PRO A 83 -3.52 2.43 -10.28
C PRO A 83 -3.79 1.01 -9.77
N THR A 84 -4.74 0.87 -8.85
CA THR A 84 -5.40 -0.41 -8.59
C THR A 84 -6.22 -0.78 -9.82
N LEU A 85 -5.71 -1.73 -10.61
CA LEU A 85 -6.36 -2.15 -11.85
C LEU A 85 -7.73 -2.77 -11.56
N ASN A 86 -8.72 -2.44 -12.37
CA ASN A 86 -10.13 -2.87 -12.25
C ASN A 86 -10.89 -2.30 -11.04
N LEU A 87 -10.34 -1.33 -10.33
CA LEU A 87 -11.06 -0.61 -9.29
C LEU A 87 -11.93 0.48 -9.93
N ASN A 88 -13.17 0.13 -10.30
CA ASN A 88 -14.12 1.08 -10.87
C ASN A 88 -14.84 1.87 -9.76
N GLU A 89 -15.29 1.15 -8.73
CA GLU A 89 -16.00 1.73 -7.58
C GLU A 89 -15.36 1.22 -6.29
N VAL A 90 -15.15 2.12 -5.34
CA VAL A 90 -14.70 1.76 -3.99
C VAL A 90 -15.91 1.28 -3.20
N ASP A 91 -15.77 0.12 -2.54
CA ASP A 91 -16.81 -0.40 -1.67
C ASP A 91 -17.12 0.63 -0.56
N PRO A 92 -18.40 1.00 -0.35
CA PRO A 92 -18.78 1.99 0.67
C PRO A 92 -18.44 1.57 2.10
N LEU A 93 -18.12 0.30 2.34
CA LEU A 93 -17.64 -0.18 3.64
C LEU A 93 -16.13 0.04 3.82
N CYS A 94 -15.38 0.31 2.75
CA CYS A 94 -13.98 0.68 2.85
C CYS A 94 -13.84 2.13 3.31
N SER A 95 -12.78 2.40 4.08
CA SER A 95 -12.48 3.75 4.56
C SER A 95 -12.15 4.69 3.41
N SER A 96 -12.50 5.97 3.57
CA SER A 96 -12.15 7.02 2.60
C SER A 96 -10.66 7.30 2.65
N ILE A 97 -9.93 6.83 1.64
CA ILE A 97 -8.49 7.02 1.46
C ILE A 97 -8.26 7.49 0.02
N ASP A 98 -7.10 8.02 -0.27
CA ASP A 98 -6.73 8.47 -1.62
C ASP A 98 -6.34 7.27 -2.52
N TYR A 99 -7.34 6.52 -2.97
CA TYR A 99 -7.14 5.39 -3.88
C TYR A 99 -6.69 5.86 -5.26
N ILE A 100 -5.51 5.41 -5.71
CA ILE A 100 -5.10 5.61 -7.10
C ILE A 100 -5.87 4.59 -7.94
N LYS A 101 -6.80 5.07 -8.77
CA LYS A 101 -7.67 4.27 -9.65
C LYS A 101 -7.78 4.93 -11.02
N ASP A 102 -8.37 4.21 -11.97
CA ASP A 102 -8.53 4.62 -13.36
C ASP A 102 -7.19 4.79 -14.08
N GLU A 103 -6.39 5.79 -13.73
CA GLU A 103 -5.07 6.07 -14.30
C GLU A 103 -4.00 6.11 -13.22
N GLY A 104 -2.74 5.84 -13.60
CA GLY A 104 -1.60 6.01 -12.72
C GLY A 104 -1.36 7.50 -12.40
N ARG A 105 -0.61 7.74 -11.34
CA ARG A 105 -0.39 9.08 -10.82
C ARG A 105 1.09 9.43 -10.72
N GLN A 106 1.42 10.65 -11.11
CA GLN A 106 2.75 11.23 -10.87
C GLN A 106 2.83 11.67 -9.40
N LEU A 107 3.77 11.08 -8.66
CA LEU A 107 4.06 11.41 -7.27
C LEU A 107 5.57 11.43 -7.06
N ASP A 108 6.09 12.49 -6.48
CA ASP A 108 7.47 12.52 -5.99
C ASP A 108 7.47 12.20 -4.50
N VAL A 109 7.83 10.98 -4.16
CA VAL A 109 7.80 10.47 -2.79
C VAL A 109 9.20 10.09 -2.32
N GLU A 110 9.52 10.44 -1.09
CA GLU A 110 10.80 10.04 -0.47
C GLU A 110 10.71 8.67 0.18
N TYR A 111 9.61 8.40 0.89
CA TYR A 111 9.37 7.13 1.57
C TYR A 111 8.08 6.48 1.09
N MET A 112 8.11 5.17 0.92
CA MET A 112 6.96 4.35 0.57
C MET A 112 6.87 3.13 1.47
N MET A 113 5.65 2.68 1.72
CA MET A 113 5.38 1.48 2.51
C MET A 113 4.80 0.37 1.64
N CYS A 114 5.28 -0.86 1.81
CA CYS A 114 4.73 -2.06 1.19
C CYS A 114 4.15 -2.98 2.27
N ASN A 115 2.88 -3.32 2.15
CA ASN A 115 2.13 -4.14 3.10
C ASN A 115 1.84 -5.52 2.55
N ASN A 116 2.02 -6.54 3.40
CA ASN A 116 1.61 -7.90 3.10
C ASN A 116 0.97 -8.51 4.36
N PHE A 117 -0.29 -8.93 4.24
CA PHE A 117 -1.09 -9.44 5.35
C PHE A 117 -1.57 -10.85 5.03
N ALA A 118 -1.15 -11.83 5.84
CA ALA A 118 -1.42 -13.23 5.61
C ALA A 118 -2.32 -13.84 6.68
N PHE A 119 -2.95 -14.95 6.33
CA PHE A 119 -3.70 -15.77 7.27
C PHE A 119 -2.82 -16.20 8.46
N GLY A 120 -3.44 -16.37 9.63
CA GLY A 120 -2.72 -16.69 10.85
C GLY A 120 -2.10 -15.48 11.55
N GLY A 121 -2.35 -14.25 11.06
CA GLY A 121 -1.89 -13.02 11.70
C GLY A 121 -0.43 -12.67 11.40
N VAL A 122 0.17 -13.27 10.38
CA VAL A 122 1.49 -12.88 9.88
C VAL A 122 1.33 -11.63 9.02
N ASN A 123 1.54 -10.47 9.65
CA ASN A 123 1.40 -9.16 9.01
C ASN A 123 2.76 -8.49 8.94
N THR A 124 3.14 -8.03 7.74
CA THR A 124 4.39 -7.33 7.50
C THR A 124 4.14 -5.98 6.84
N SER A 125 4.91 -4.98 7.24
CA SER A 125 4.98 -3.67 6.61
C SER A 125 6.45 -3.32 6.46
N LEU A 126 6.88 -2.96 5.27
CA LEU A 126 8.26 -2.59 4.95
C LEU A 126 8.27 -1.15 4.48
N ILE A 127 9.20 -0.35 4.99
CA ILE A 127 9.40 1.04 4.54
C ILE A 127 10.67 1.11 3.72
N PHE A 128 10.59 1.78 2.59
CA PHE A 128 11.69 2.01 1.68
C PHE A 128 11.88 3.50 1.47
N LYS A 129 13.16 3.90 1.42
CA LYS A 129 13.55 5.24 1.00
C LYS A 129 13.93 5.21 -0.48
N LYS A 130 13.42 6.15 -1.27
CA LYS A 130 13.86 6.36 -2.65
C LYS A 130 15.33 6.72 -2.66
N SER A 131 16.14 5.95 -3.38
CA SER A 131 17.53 6.33 -3.64
C SER A 131 17.56 7.41 -4.70
N GLY A 132 18.35 8.45 -4.44
CA GLY A 132 18.65 9.45 -5.46
C GLY A 132 19.40 8.87 -6.64
#